data_183b4eb87794a2a513665a93fdf6bccd
#
_entry.id   183b4eb87794a2a513665a93fdf6bccd
#
_cell.length_a   1.000
_cell.length_b   1.000
_cell.length_c   1.000
_cell.angle_alpha   90.00
_cell.angle_beta   90.00
_cell.angle_gamma   90.00
#
_symmetry.space_group_name_H-M   'P 1'
#
loop_
_entity.id
_entity.type
_entity.pdbx_description
1 polymer ?
#
loop_
_entity_poly.entity_id
_entity_poly.type
_entity_poly.pdbx_seq_one_letter_code
_entity_poly.pdbx_strand_id
1 'polypeptide(L)'
;MYNGVYETDKKVFTGEKFNGKDVKNTLKSDIIKYFTSQGNFVLEKNAEIKDEKTTLKGDQLEYNKNTEIAKSPKAFEIKYDDYDIFGSSGTLDKKTNHLTGNNVLIKSKLNEEFKGDRVDGTLDNMNLDFIGNVSGRIYQDGVPVNFKGDFVRAYFKKDTQGKNQIQRVEIRKNAVIEKEGTTLYSDYLEIQPEKKLVFGKDNTKAVLKDKDGTITTVTSNMMTGNLNTEIVDLVGKVVVVRKDKDKTLNATSTKAKIKNKDNMIELRGNVVVDDGESVITSDEADYNTKTNKLKARGNVFVDYKVNEKKSVTNANQINSGYNKILKK
;
A
#
# COMPACT_ATOMS: atom_id res chain seq x y z
N MET A 1 -21.25 42.70 0.65
CA MET A 1 -22.31 42.49 1.65
C MET A 1 -23.54 43.27 1.21
N TYR A 2 -24.69 42.63 1.15
CA TYR A 2 -25.94 43.31 0.69
C TYR A 2 -26.83 43.73 1.85
N ASN A 3 -27.01 42.88 2.85
CA ASN A 3 -27.77 43.17 4.05
C ASN A 3 -26.99 42.70 5.27
N GLY A 4 -27.00 43.49 6.35
CA GLY A 4 -26.34 43.07 7.58
C GLY A 4 -27.09 43.66 8.79
N VAL A 5 -27.26 42.85 9.84
CA VAL A 5 -27.89 43.21 11.09
C VAL A 5 -26.93 42.87 12.23
N TYR A 6 -26.75 43.82 13.15
CA TYR A 6 -26.02 43.63 14.39
C TYR A 6 -26.93 43.67 15.58
N GLU A 7 -27.03 42.57 16.30
CA GLU A 7 -27.78 42.46 17.55
C GLU A 7 -26.84 42.76 18.72
N THR A 8 -26.97 43.95 19.29
CA THR A 8 -26.03 44.46 20.32
C THR A 8 -26.04 43.64 21.61
N ASP A 9 -27.20 43.17 22.03
CA ASP A 9 -27.41 42.40 23.27
C ASP A 9 -26.78 41.01 23.15
N LYS A 10 -26.84 40.40 21.97
CA LYS A 10 -26.25 39.07 21.67
C LYS A 10 -24.80 39.16 21.17
N LYS A 11 -24.34 40.36 20.81
CA LYS A 11 -23.03 40.61 20.18
C LYS A 11 -22.84 39.78 18.93
N VAL A 12 -23.89 39.61 18.12
CA VAL A 12 -23.92 38.83 16.89
C VAL A 12 -24.20 39.73 15.70
N PHE A 13 -23.34 39.59 14.68
CA PHE A 13 -23.56 40.16 13.37
C PHE A 13 -24.06 39.06 12.43
N THR A 14 -25.13 39.29 11.68
CA THR A 14 -25.61 38.43 10.59
C THR A 14 -25.62 39.23 9.28
N GLY A 15 -25.27 38.55 8.17
CA GLY A 15 -25.22 39.22 6.87
C GLY A 15 -25.34 38.24 5.71
N GLU A 16 -25.69 38.82 4.55
CA GLU A 16 -25.81 38.08 3.29
C GLU A 16 -24.72 38.47 2.30
N LYS A 17 -24.34 37.52 1.39
CA LYS A 17 -23.32 37.67 0.36
C LYS A 17 -22.04 38.29 0.91
N PHE A 18 -21.52 37.64 1.94
CA PHE A 18 -20.34 38.11 2.65
C PHE A 18 -19.05 37.85 1.86
N ASN A 19 -18.22 38.90 1.82
CA ASN A 19 -16.83 38.82 1.36
C ASN A 19 -16.00 39.75 2.25
N GLY A 20 -15.19 39.17 3.10
CA GLY A 20 -14.39 39.88 4.09
C GLY A 20 -13.01 39.32 4.22
N LYS A 21 -12.13 40.08 4.90
CA LYS A 21 -10.76 39.67 5.19
C LYS A 21 -10.52 39.69 6.70
N ASP A 22 -9.84 38.70 7.17
CA ASP A 22 -9.06 38.67 8.39
C ASP A 22 -7.58 38.97 8.03
N VAL A 23 -6.68 39.04 9.01
CA VAL A 23 -5.26 39.40 8.80
C VAL A 23 -4.60 38.54 7.68
N LYS A 24 -4.89 37.24 7.64
CA LYS A 24 -4.29 36.29 6.72
C LYS A 24 -5.29 35.63 5.75
N ASN A 25 -6.59 35.67 6.09
CA ASN A 25 -7.61 34.89 5.39
C ASN A 25 -8.62 35.79 4.70
N THR A 26 -9.08 35.34 3.53
CA THR A 26 -10.29 35.84 2.89
C THR A 26 -11.44 34.88 3.24
N LEU A 27 -12.56 35.39 3.68
CA LEU A 27 -13.77 34.65 4.07
C LEU A 27 -14.88 35.02 3.13
N LYS A 28 -15.57 34.02 2.55
CA LYS A 28 -16.75 34.24 1.69
C LYS A 28 -17.85 33.27 2.05
N SER A 29 -19.12 33.72 1.93
CA SER A 29 -20.31 32.87 2.04
C SER A 29 -21.54 33.60 1.57
N ASP A 30 -22.65 32.89 1.31
CA ASP A 30 -23.94 33.49 1.07
C ASP A 30 -24.54 34.02 2.37
N ILE A 31 -24.31 33.35 3.49
CA ILE A 31 -24.79 33.73 4.82
C ILE A 31 -23.65 33.72 5.81
N ILE A 32 -23.54 34.74 6.64
CA ILE A 32 -22.57 34.81 7.73
C ILE A 32 -23.27 35.12 9.07
N LYS A 33 -22.75 34.46 10.12
CA LYS A 33 -22.97 34.84 11.52
C LYS A 33 -21.62 35.07 12.18
N TYR A 34 -21.40 36.22 12.76
CA TYR A 34 -20.15 36.54 13.46
C TYR A 34 -20.43 36.86 14.92
N PHE A 35 -19.93 36.05 15.81
CA PHE A 35 -19.98 36.17 17.25
C PHE A 35 -18.83 37.03 17.73
N THR A 36 -19.03 38.33 17.87
CA THR A 36 -17.95 39.31 18.05
C THR A 36 -17.15 39.11 19.34
N SER A 37 -17.81 38.66 20.43
CA SER A 37 -17.18 38.43 21.73
C SER A 37 -16.23 37.18 21.72
N GLN A 38 -16.52 36.24 20.85
CA GLN A 38 -15.77 34.95 20.78
C GLN A 38 -14.80 34.91 19.62
N GLY A 39 -14.92 35.81 18.65
CA GLY A 39 -14.18 35.81 17.41
C GLY A 39 -14.58 34.68 16.45
N ASN A 40 -15.78 34.09 16.63
CA ASN A 40 -16.28 32.97 15.83
C ASN A 40 -17.09 33.44 14.64
N PHE A 41 -16.76 32.90 13.46
CA PHE A 41 -17.56 33.02 12.24
C PHE A 41 -18.26 31.70 11.94
N VAL A 42 -19.52 31.75 11.56
CA VAL A 42 -20.25 30.64 10.92
C VAL A 42 -20.60 31.13 9.52
N LEU A 43 -20.03 30.43 8.52
CA LEU A 43 -20.19 30.68 7.10
C LEU A 43 -21.10 29.60 6.54
N GLU A 44 -22.21 29.95 5.92
CA GLU A 44 -23.20 29.02 5.39
C GLU A 44 -23.43 29.29 3.90
N LYS A 45 -23.58 28.20 3.12
CA LYS A 45 -23.78 28.20 1.67
C LYS A 45 -22.59 28.81 0.91
N ASN A 46 -22.00 28.04 0.03
CA ASN A 46 -20.83 28.45 -0.76
C ASN A 46 -19.71 29.05 0.11
N ALA A 47 -19.51 28.46 1.30
CA ALA A 47 -18.51 28.93 2.25
C ALA A 47 -17.10 28.67 1.76
N GLU A 48 -16.22 29.68 1.85
CA GLU A 48 -14.81 29.60 1.49
C GLU A 48 -13.96 30.36 2.52
N ILE A 49 -12.88 29.70 2.95
CA ILE A 49 -11.80 30.29 3.75
C ILE A 49 -10.51 30.11 2.95
N LYS A 50 -9.86 31.19 2.57
CA LYS A 50 -8.69 31.15 1.70
C LYS A 50 -7.53 31.96 2.27
N ASP A 51 -6.33 31.40 2.26
CA ASP A 51 -5.07 32.10 2.43
C ASP A 51 -4.15 31.91 1.19
N GLU A 52 -2.85 32.18 1.31
CA GLU A 52 -1.90 32.05 0.22
C GLU A 52 -1.73 30.64 -0.31
N LYS A 53 -1.81 29.60 0.57
CA LYS A 53 -1.53 28.21 0.24
C LYS A 53 -2.77 27.33 0.22
N THR A 54 -3.79 27.70 1.01
CA THR A 54 -4.92 26.83 1.30
C THR A 54 -6.24 27.49 0.90
N THR A 55 -7.08 26.73 0.22
CA THR A 55 -8.48 27.10 0.02
C THR A 55 -9.36 25.99 0.60
N LEU A 56 -10.09 26.29 1.67
CA LEU A 56 -11.10 25.41 2.28
C LEU A 56 -12.47 25.84 1.82
N LYS A 57 -13.26 24.90 1.31
CA LYS A 57 -14.65 25.11 0.86
C LYS A 57 -15.59 24.11 1.51
N GLY A 58 -16.85 24.50 1.66
CA GLY A 58 -17.93 23.64 2.17
C GLY A 58 -19.26 24.36 2.20
N ASP A 59 -20.33 23.61 2.47
CA ASP A 59 -21.67 24.21 2.66
C ASP A 59 -21.78 24.95 3.99
N GLN A 60 -21.01 24.54 4.99
CA GLN A 60 -20.96 25.17 6.30
C GLN A 60 -19.53 25.10 6.83
N LEU A 61 -18.97 26.24 7.18
CA LEU A 61 -17.64 26.35 7.80
C LEU A 61 -17.77 27.19 9.09
N GLU A 62 -17.09 26.75 10.12
CA GLU A 62 -16.92 27.49 11.37
C GLU A 62 -15.44 27.91 11.46
N TYR A 63 -15.19 29.17 11.72
CA TYR A 63 -13.84 29.70 11.82
C TYR A 63 -13.70 30.59 13.06
N ASN A 64 -12.68 30.30 13.86
CA ASN A 64 -12.35 31.17 15.00
C ASN A 64 -11.05 31.94 14.67
N LYS A 65 -11.15 33.27 14.56
CA LYS A 65 -10.01 34.13 14.21
C LYS A 65 -8.92 34.21 15.27
N ASN A 66 -9.23 33.90 16.53
CA ASN A 66 -8.27 33.98 17.62
C ASN A 66 -7.39 32.72 17.69
N THR A 67 -7.99 31.57 17.45
CA THR A 67 -7.29 30.27 17.41
C THR A 67 -6.81 29.89 16.01
N GLU A 68 -7.33 30.53 14.96
CA GLU A 68 -7.13 30.22 13.55
C GLU A 68 -7.59 28.79 13.18
N ILE A 69 -8.56 28.25 13.93
CA ILE A 69 -9.12 26.91 13.67
C ILE A 69 -10.35 27.04 12.78
N ALA A 70 -10.33 26.34 11.67
CA ALA A 70 -11.47 26.15 10.77
C ALA A 70 -12.04 24.74 10.94
N LYS A 71 -13.37 24.61 11.04
CA LYS A 71 -14.10 23.35 11.15
C LYS A 71 -15.12 23.25 10.04
N SER A 72 -15.27 22.08 9.46
CA SER A 72 -16.41 21.73 8.62
C SER A 72 -17.19 20.59 9.28
N PRO A 73 -18.41 20.84 9.76
CA PRO A 73 -19.29 19.79 10.31
C PRO A 73 -19.90 18.91 9.20
N LYS A 74 -19.77 19.34 7.95
CA LYS A 74 -20.27 18.66 6.73
C LYS A 74 -19.14 18.42 5.75
N ALA A 75 -19.49 17.93 4.56
CA ALA A 75 -18.52 17.71 3.48
C ALA A 75 -17.71 18.98 3.16
N PHE A 76 -16.43 18.77 2.94
CA PHE A 76 -15.49 19.85 2.62
C PHE A 76 -14.54 19.45 1.49
N GLU A 77 -13.97 20.47 0.86
CA GLU A 77 -12.86 20.40 -0.09
C GLU A 77 -11.75 21.34 0.39
N ILE A 78 -10.52 20.82 0.44
CA ILE A 78 -9.30 21.63 0.64
C ILE A 78 -8.46 21.53 -0.61
N LYS A 79 -8.06 22.68 -1.17
CA LYS A 79 -6.96 22.75 -2.15
C LYS A 79 -5.70 23.19 -1.44
N TYR A 80 -4.67 22.37 -1.52
CA TYR A 80 -3.38 22.64 -0.91
C TYR A 80 -2.25 22.19 -1.84
N ASP A 81 -1.44 23.14 -2.34
CA ASP A 81 -0.43 22.90 -3.37
C ASP A 81 -1.02 22.14 -4.59
N ASP A 82 -0.51 20.93 -4.85
CA ASP A 82 -0.91 20.06 -5.96
C ASP A 82 -1.93 18.98 -5.52
N TYR A 83 -2.55 19.13 -4.34
CA TYR A 83 -3.49 18.17 -3.78
C TYR A 83 -4.88 18.75 -3.60
N ASP A 84 -5.87 17.94 -3.98
CA ASP A 84 -7.28 18.15 -3.66
C ASP A 84 -7.66 17.15 -2.55
N ILE A 85 -8.18 17.65 -1.43
CA ILE A 85 -8.54 16.87 -0.24
C ILE A 85 -10.03 17.02 -0.01
N PHE A 86 -10.73 15.90 0.07
CA PHE A 86 -12.17 15.84 0.31
C PHE A 86 -12.45 15.08 1.60
N GLY A 87 -13.45 15.48 2.36
CA GLY A 87 -13.88 14.76 3.55
C GLY A 87 -15.33 15.00 3.88
N SER A 88 -15.92 14.17 4.73
CA SER A 88 -17.31 14.30 5.18
C SER A 88 -17.47 15.29 6.33
N SER A 89 -16.43 15.47 7.12
CA SER A 89 -16.29 16.49 8.18
C SER A 89 -14.81 16.59 8.58
N GLY A 90 -14.39 17.72 9.15
CA GLY A 90 -13.00 17.87 9.54
C GLY A 90 -12.69 19.18 10.26
N THR A 91 -11.43 19.28 10.69
CA THR A 91 -10.85 20.46 11.33
C THR A 91 -9.49 20.74 10.72
N LEU A 92 -9.24 21.98 10.37
CA LEU A 92 -7.95 22.49 9.93
C LEU A 92 -7.47 23.57 10.91
N ASP A 93 -6.41 23.29 11.63
CA ASP A 93 -5.65 24.30 12.37
C ASP A 93 -4.73 25.03 11.38
N LYS A 94 -5.06 26.27 11.06
CA LYS A 94 -4.33 27.06 10.06
C LYS A 94 -3.00 27.62 10.56
N LYS A 95 -2.75 27.61 11.88
CA LYS A 95 -1.43 27.98 12.44
C LYS A 95 -0.38 26.92 12.17
N THR A 96 -0.78 25.66 12.31
CA THR A 96 0.10 24.49 12.20
C THR A 96 -0.12 23.71 10.91
N ASN A 97 -1.11 24.10 10.10
CA ASN A 97 -1.61 23.36 8.95
C ASN A 97 -1.95 21.90 9.26
N HIS A 98 -2.41 21.66 10.50
CA HIS A 98 -2.81 20.35 10.97
C HIS A 98 -4.25 20.05 10.57
N LEU A 99 -4.43 18.96 9.82
CA LEU A 99 -5.72 18.47 9.36
C LEU A 99 -6.14 17.23 10.15
N THR A 100 -7.38 17.24 10.64
CA THR A 100 -8.09 16.03 11.03
C THR A 100 -9.39 15.95 10.23
N GLY A 101 -9.71 14.76 9.70
CA GLY A 101 -10.92 14.62 8.87
C GLY A 101 -11.47 13.19 8.87
N ASN A 102 -12.75 13.07 8.54
CA ASN A 102 -13.47 11.81 8.44
C ASN A 102 -13.82 11.51 6.98
N ASN A 103 -13.77 10.22 6.58
CA ASN A 103 -14.01 9.73 5.23
C ASN A 103 -13.23 10.55 4.19
N VAL A 104 -11.91 10.61 4.40
CA VAL A 104 -11.04 11.49 3.62
C VAL A 104 -10.54 10.82 2.37
N LEU A 105 -10.55 11.56 1.27
CA LEU A 105 -9.96 11.23 -0.01
C LEU A 105 -8.98 12.36 -0.38
N ILE A 106 -7.72 12.02 -0.63
CA ILE A 106 -6.68 12.93 -1.12
C ILE A 106 -6.30 12.50 -2.53
N LYS A 107 -6.27 13.45 -3.45
CA LYS A 107 -5.85 13.26 -4.84
C LYS A 107 -4.72 14.22 -5.18
N SER A 108 -3.67 13.72 -5.81
CA SER A 108 -2.63 14.57 -6.42
C SER A 108 -2.92 14.84 -7.89
N LYS A 109 -2.31 15.88 -8.46
CA LYS A 109 -2.33 16.14 -9.91
C LYS A 109 -1.65 15.02 -10.74
N LEU A 110 -0.87 14.17 -10.09
CA LEU A 110 -0.24 13.00 -10.70
C LEU A 110 -1.15 11.75 -10.66
N ASN A 111 -2.43 11.91 -10.32
CA ASN A 111 -3.43 10.84 -10.16
C ASN A 111 -3.11 9.86 -9.02
N GLU A 112 -2.24 10.23 -8.09
CA GLU A 112 -2.06 9.49 -6.86
C GLU A 112 -3.28 9.68 -5.97
N GLU A 113 -3.63 8.65 -5.22
CA GLU A 113 -4.84 8.66 -4.41
C GLU A 113 -4.62 7.98 -3.07
N PHE A 114 -5.12 8.60 -1.99
CA PHE A 114 -5.15 8.05 -0.64
C PHE A 114 -6.55 8.23 -0.06
N LYS A 115 -7.10 7.17 0.49
CA LYS A 115 -8.43 7.16 1.10
C LYS A 115 -8.38 6.46 2.45
N GLY A 116 -9.14 6.95 3.43
CA GLY A 116 -9.30 6.31 4.74
C GLY A 116 -10.53 6.85 5.47
N ASP A 117 -10.99 6.10 6.47
CA ASP A 117 -12.13 6.52 7.31
C ASP A 117 -11.78 7.77 8.11
N ARG A 118 -10.52 7.94 8.48
CA ARG A 118 -10.00 9.10 9.19
C ARG A 118 -8.61 9.47 8.67
N VAL A 119 -8.32 10.77 8.63
CA VAL A 119 -6.98 11.32 8.43
C VAL A 119 -6.57 12.17 9.63
N ASP A 120 -5.27 12.17 9.94
CA ASP A 120 -4.66 12.99 10.99
C ASP A 120 -3.22 13.33 10.57
N GLY A 121 -2.87 14.63 10.52
CA GLY A 121 -1.51 15.02 10.17
C GLY A 121 -1.36 16.44 9.68
N THR A 122 -0.15 16.81 9.27
CA THR A 122 0.21 18.17 8.84
C THR A 122 0.35 18.27 7.33
N LEU A 123 -0.25 19.31 6.75
CA LEU A 123 -0.19 19.57 5.31
C LEU A 123 1.17 20.13 4.87
N ASP A 124 1.84 20.95 5.69
CA ASP A 124 3.13 21.57 5.33
C ASP A 124 4.22 20.53 5.01
N ASN A 125 4.27 19.45 5.77
CA ASN A 125 5.19 18.33 5.57
C ASN A 125 4.51 17.17 4.84
N MET A 126 3.20 17.27 4.56
CA MET A 126 2.37 16.20 4.02
C MET A 126 2.59 14.85 4.74
N ASN A 127 2.84 14.90 6.06
CA ASN A 127 2.93 13.70 6.89
C ASN A 127 1.54 13.37 7.39
N LEU A 128 0.93 12.37 6.80
CA LEU A 128 -0.48 12.05 6.97
C LEU A 128 -0.66 10.61 7.43
N ASP A 129 -1.40 10.43 8.51
CA ASP A 129 -1.87 9.16 9.02
C ASP A 129 -3.30 8.91 8.55
N PHE A 130 -3.50 7.85 7.79
CA PHE A 130 -4.80 7.35 7.38
C PHE A 130 -5.16 6.15 8.25
N ILE A 131 -6.37 6.12 8.78
CA ILE A 131 -6.82 5.14 9.76
C ILE A 131 -8.17 4.58 9.31
N GLY A 132 -8.33 3.26 9.37
CA GLY A 132 -9.55 2.53 9.03
C GLY A 132 -9.81 2.45 7.53
N ASN A 133 -10.00 1.21 7.02
CA ASN A 133 -10.33 0.92 5.62
C ASN A 133 -9.46 1.70 4.62
N VAL A 134 -8.15 1.76 4.88
CA VAL A 134 -7.26 2.57 4.05
C VAL A 134 -6.98 1.88 2.73
N SER A 135 -7.05 2.65 1.66
CA SER A 135 -6.61 2.26 0.32
C SER A 135 -5.95 3.42 -0.39
N GLY A 136 -5.08 3.10 -1.34
CA GLY A 136 -4.45 4.15 -2.15
C GLY A 136 -3.80 3.59 -3.40
N ARG A 137 -3.36 4.53 -4.22
CA ARG A 137 -2.64 4.28 -5.46
C ARG A 137 -1.53 5.30 -5.61
N ILE A 138 -0.37 4.80 -5.95
CA ILE A 138 0.78 5.61 -6.38
C ILE A 138 1.27 5.08 -7.73
N TYR A 139 2.14 5.82 -8.38
CA TYR A 139 2.69 5.39 -9.67
C TYR A 139 4.20 5.16 -9.57
N GLN A 140 4.64 4.06 -10.15
CA GLN A 140 6.04 3.71 -10.30
C GLN A 140 6.36 3.53 -11.78
N ASP A 141 7.14 4.45 -12.34
CA ASP A 141 7.47 4.47 -13.78
C ASP A 141 6.21 4.37 -14.69
N GLY A 142 5.13 5.07 -14.30
CA GLY A 142 3.84 5.10 -15.00
C GLY A 142 2.92 3.89 -14.71
N VAL A 143 3.38 2.90 -13.95
CA VAL A 143 2.60 1.72 -13.58
C VAL A 143 1.94 1.94 -12.22
N PRO A 144 0.63 1.67 -12.07
CA PRO A 144 -0.05 1.82 -10.80
C PRO A 144 0.41 0.76 -9.79
N VAL A 145 0.68 1.19 -8.58
CA VAL A 145 0.90 0.38 -7.39
C VAL A 145 -0.24 0.69 -6.44
N ASN A 146 -1.16 -0.26 -6.30
CA ASN A 146 -2.28 -0.13 -5.37
C ASN A 146 -1.88 -0.70 -4.02
N PHE A 147 -2.40 -0.11 -2.95
CA PHE A 147 -2.18 -0.62 -1.61
C PHE A 147 -3.42 -0.48 -0.74
N LYS A 148 -3.49 -1.27 0.32
CA LYS A 148 -4.54 -1.20 1.35
C LYS A 148 -4.03 -1.72 2.69
N GLY A 149 -4.69 -1.31 3.76
CA GLY A 149 -4.40 -1.73 5.14
C GLY A 149 -5.32 -1.05 6.14
N ASP A 150 -5.16 -1.34 7.42
CA ASP A 150 -5.96 -0.71 8.48
C ASP A 150 -5.37 0.65 8.90
N PHE A 151 -4.07 0.82 8.69
CA PHE A 151 -3.33 2.05 8.96
C PHE A 151 -2.29 2.28 7.86
N VAL A 152 -2.25 3.50 7.35
CA VAL A 152 -1.23 3.93 6.39
C VAL A 152 -0.65 5.26 6.84
N ARG A 153 0.67 5.36 6.92
CA ARG A 153 1.38 6.62 7.08
C ARG A 153 2.10 6.98 5.80
N ALA A 154 1.74 8.11 5.22
CA ALA A 154 2.38 8.65 4.04
C ALA A 154 3.34 9.79 4.44
N TYR A 155 4.58 9.68 3.97
CA TYR A 155 5.62 10.69 4.14
C TYR A 155 5.92 11.32 2.80
N PHE A 156 5.91 12.64 2.78
CA PHE A 156 6.24 13.41 1.60
C PHE A 156 7.50 14.24 1.85
N LYS A 157 8.20 14.56 0.78
CA LYS A 157 9.30 15.52 0.79
C LYS A 157 9.13 16.47 -0.39
N LYS A 158 9.67 17.66 -0.28
CA LYS A 158 9.75 18.58 -1.42
C LYS A 158 10.91 18.18 -2.33
N ASP A 159 10.66 18.16 -3.62
CA ASP A 159 11.70 18.01 -4.64
C ASP A 159 12.47 19.32 -4.83
N THR A 160 13.40 19.33 -5.79
CA THR A 160 14.20 20.52 -6.12
C THR A 160 13.39 21.68 -6.70
N GLN A 161 12.15 21.44 -7.14
CA GLN A 161 11.21 22.44 -7.64
C GLN A 161 10.20 22.88 -6.56
N GLY A 162 10.32 22.37 -5.33
CA GLY A 162 9.43 22.66 -4.21
C GLY A 162 8.11 21.89 -4.23
N LYS A 163 7.93 20.91 -5.14
CA LYS A 163 6.73 20.06 -5.22
C LYS A 163 6.82 18.90 -4.23
N ASN A 164 5.71 18.57 -3.61
CA ASN A 164 5.63 17.42 -2.73
C ASN A 164 5.69 16.11 -3.54
N GLN A 165 6.61 15.23 -3.16
CA GLN A 165 6.75 13.88 -3.69
C GLN A 165 6.65 12.86 -2.57
N ILE A 166 6.04 11.72 -2.84
CA ILE A 166 5.94 10.62 -1.89
C ILE A 166 7.34 10.03 -1.67
N GLN A 167 7.84 10.18 -0.44
CA GLN A 167 9.12 9.62 -0.01
C GLN A 167 8.96 8.16 0.43
N ARG A 168 7.89 7.89 1.22
CA ARG A 168 7.66 6.59 1.85
C ARG A 168 6.19 6.43 2.19
N VAL A 169 5.67 5.21 2.01
CA VAL A 169 4.35 4.79 2.46
C VAL A 169 4.51 3.58 3.36
N GLU A 170 4.15 3.70 4.62
CA GLU A 170 4.08 2.60 5.57
C GLU A 170 2.64 2.10 5.67
N ILE A 171 2.45 0.80 5.57
CA ILE A 171 1.15 0.14 5.63
C ILE A 171 1.21 -0.88 6.76
N ARG A 172 0.28 -0.83 7.68
CA ARG A 172 0.27 -1.68 8.87
C ARG A 172 -1.08 -2.37 9.05
N LYS A 173 -1.04 -3.61 9.51
CA LYS A 173 -2.19 -4.50 9.72
C LYS A 173 -2.97 -4.72 8.43
N ASN A 174 -3.15 -5.97 8.07
CA ASN A 174 -3.80 -6.36 6.82
C ASN A 174 -3.19 -5.65 5.60
N ALA A 175 -1.86 -5.42 5.65
CA ALA A 175 -1.15 -4.69 4.62
C ALA A 175 -1.10 -5.49 3.30
N VAL A 176 -1.50 -4.86 2.21
CA VAL A 176 -1.49 -5.44 0.87
C VAL A 176 -0.92 -4.42 -0.11
N ILE A 177 -0.08 -4.89 -1.02
CA ILE A 177 0.40 -4.13 -2.19
C ILE A 177 0.14 -4.97 -3.43
N GLU A 178 -0.41 -4.34 -4.48
CA GLU A 178 -0.70 -4.98 -5.76
C GLU A 178 -0.03 -4.22 -6.90
N LYS A 179 0.74 -4.94 -7.72
CA LYS A 179 1.37 -4.43 -8.95
C LYS A 179 1.46 -5.56 -9.98
N GLU A 180 0.91 -5.37 -11.19
CA GLU A 180 1.10 -6.21 -12.39
C GLU A 180 1.09 -7.74 -12.13
N GLY A 181 0.01 -8.26 -11.53
CA GLY A 181 -0.12 -9.71 -11.27
C GLY A 181 0.64 -10.21 -10.03
N THR A 182 1.35 -9.33 -9.35
CA THR A 182 1.99 -9.62 -8.05
C THR A 182 1.19 -8.98 -6.93
N THR A 183 0.87 -9.77 -5.90
CA THR A 183 0.24 -9.29 -4.67
C THR A 183 1.11 -9.65 -3.47
N LEU A 184 1.43 -8.66 -2.67
CA LEU A 184 2.19 -8.80 -1.42
C LEU A 184 1.26 -8.60 -0.23
N TYR A 185 1.39 -9.46 0.77
CA TYR A 185 0.67 -9.40 2.04
C TYR A 185 1.67 -9.40 3.18
N SER A 186 1.39 -8.68 4.25
CA SER A 186 2.21 -8.69 5.47
C SER A 186 1.48 -7.98 6.62
N ASP A 187 1.99 -8.11 7.84
CA ASP A 187 1.55 -7.26 8.95
C ASP A 187 2.12 -5.84 8.83
N TYR A 188 3.29 -5.71 8.16
CA TYR A 188 3.92 -4.44 7.85
C TYR A 188 4.50 -4.48 6.43
N LEU A 189 4.10 -3.51 5.60
CA LEU A 189 4.69 -3.23 4.29
C LEU A 189 5.15 -1.77 4.23
N GLU A 190 6.23 -1.53 3.52
CA GLU A 190 6.76 -0.20 3.25
C GLU A 190 7.10 -0.08 1.77
N ILE A 191 6.69 1.04 1.15
CA ILE A 191 7.05 1.40 -0.23
C ILE A 191 7.95 2.62 -0.16
N GLN A 192 9.09 2.58 -0.84
CA GLN A 192 9.99 3.71 -1.07
C GLN A 192 10.08 3.96 -2.58
N PRO A 193 9.20 4.82 -3.16
CA PRO A 193 9.07 4.95 -4.61
C PRO A 193 10.36 5.42 -5.29
N GLU A 194 11.05 6.40 -4.72
CA GLU A 194 12.31 6.93 -5.28
C GLU A 194 13.41 5.86 -5.37
N LYS A 195 13.51 5.00 -4.34
CA LYS A 195 14.46 3.88 -4.31
C LYS A 195 13.96 2.66 -5.06
N LYS A 196 12.70 2.68 -5.50
CA LYS A 196 12.02 1.56 -6.16
C LYS A 196 12.01 0.30 -5.30
N LEU A 197 11.90 0.46 -3.98
CA LEU A 197 11.95 -0.63 -3.00
C LEU A 197 10.59 -0.84 -2.32
N VAL A 198 10.31 -2.12 -2.07
CA VAL A 198 9.26 -2.57 -1.15
C VAL A 198 9.93 -3.44 -0.09
N PHE A 199 9.59 -3.19 1.14
CA PHE A 199 10.00 -3.98 2.29
C PHE A 199 8.78 -4.56 2.99
N GLY A 200 8.87 -5.81 3.45
CA GLY A 200 7.84 -6.47 4.24
C GLY A 200 8.44 -7.24 5.40
N LYS A 201 7.74 -7.25 6.53
CA LYS A 201 8.12 -8.03 7.71
C LYS A 201 6.88 -8.54 8.43
N ASP A 202 7.07 -9.65 9.12
CA ASP A 202 6.06 -10.36 9.88
C ASP A 202 4.92 -10.89 8.99
N ASN A 203 4.82 -12.21 8.90
CA ASN A 203 3.83 -12.94 8.09
C ASN A 203 3.83 -12.52 6.61
N THR A 204 5.01 -12.37 6.01
CA THR A 204 5.08 -11.94 4.61
C THR A 204 4.64 -13.06 3.66
N LYS A 205 3.84 -12.68 2.66
CA LYS A 205 3.37 -13.57 1.60
C LYS A 205 3.37 -12.82 0.28
N ALA A 206 4.03 -13.38 -0.73
CA ALA A 206 3.94 -12.93 -2.10
C ALA A 206 3.14 -13.94 -2.94
N VAL A 207 2.23 -13.44 -3.76
CA VAL A 207 1.48 -14.24 -4.73
C VAL A 207 1.78 -13.68 -6.11
N LEU A 208 2.42 -14.49 -6.94
CA LEU A 208 2.74 -14.15 -8.32
C LEU A 208 1.85 -14.98 -9.25
N LYS A 209 1.20 -14.30 -10.17
CA LYS A 209 0.33 -14.94 -11.17
C LYS A 209 0.95 -14.74 -12.55
N ASP A 210 1.40 -15.83 -13.14
CA ASP A 210 1.96 -15.85 -14.50
C ASP A 210 0.84 -15.71 -15.56
N LYS A 211 1.22 -15.33 -16.78
CA LYS A 211 0.26 -15.13 -17.89
C LYS A 211 -0.46 -16.42 -18.30
N ASP A 212 0.15 -17.58 -18.08
CA ASP A 212 -0.41 -18.91 -18.36
C ASP A 212 -1.38 -19.40 -17.26
N GLY A 213 -1.55 -18.61 -16.20
CA GLY A 213 -2.40 -18.93 -15.04
C GLY A 213 -1.69 -19.68 -13.92
N THR A 214 -0.41 -19.97 -14.04
CA THR A 214 0.39 -20.56 -12.96
C THR A 214 0.47 -19.59 -11.78
N ILE A 215 0.32 -20.11 -10.56
CA ILE A 215 0.37 -19.32 -9.33
C ILE A 215 1.55 -19.78 -8.49
N THR A 216 2.45 -18.85 -8.19
CA THR A 216 3.53 -19.05 -7.21
C THR A 216 3.21 -18.28 -5.95
N THR A 217 3.10 -18.98 -4.85
CA THR A 217 2.94 -18.39 -3.51
C THR A 217 4.22 -18.58 -2.73
N VAL A 218 4.73 -17.51 -2.14
CA VAL A 218 5.92 -17.56 -1.30
C VAL A 218 5.62 -16.90 0.03
N THR A 219 6.02 -17.54 1.12
CA THR A 219 5.93 -16.99 2.47
C THR A 219 7.32 -16.91 3.10
N SER A 220 7.55 -15.93 3.95
CA SER A 220 8.80 -15.75 4.68
C SER A 220 8.59 -14.87 5.90
N ASN A 221 9.62 -14.70 6.74
CA ASN A 221 9.55 -13.75 7.85
C ASN A 221 9.75 -12.32 7.37
N MET A 222 10.65 -12.12 6.40
CA MET A 222 10.99 -10.81 5.83
C MET A 222 11.14 -10.92 4.32
N MET A 223 10.79 -9.84 3.62
CA MET A 223 11.04 -9.69 2.20
C MET A 223 11.54 -8.29 1.85
N THR A 224 12.38 -8.21 0.83
CA THR A 224 12.76 -6.94 0.20
C THR A 224 12.62 -7.10 -1.31
N GLY A 225 11.78 -6.30 -1.92
CA GLY A 225 11.51 -6.31 -3.35
C GLY A 225 12.04 -5.06 -4.03
N ASN A 226 12.58 -5.20 -5.23
CA ASN A 226 12.89 -4.09 -6.11
C ASN A 226 11.84 -4.01 -7.21
N LEU A 227 11.07 -2.92 -7.22
CA LEU A 227 9.93 -2.71 -8.12
C LEU A 227 10.33 -2.57 -9.60
N ASN A 228 11.61 -2.28 -9.87
CA ASN A 228 12.12 -2.09 -11.24
C ASN A 228 12.73 -3.37 -11.82
N THR A 229 13.53 -4.07 -11.03
CA THR A 229 14.20 -5.30 -11.47
C THR A 229 13.32 -6.53 -11.27
N GLU A 230 12.23 -6.42 -10.51
CA GLU A 230 11.33 -7.51 -10.11
C GLU A 230 12.08 -8.65 -9.39
N ILE A 231 13.13 -8.26 -8.65
CA ILE A 231 13.86 -9.16 -7.78
C ILE A 231 13.30 -9.04 -6.38
N VAL A 232 12.99 -10.19 -5.76
CA VAL A 232 12.53 -10.28 -4.37
C VAL A 232 13.47 -11.18 -3.58
N ASP A 233 14.09 -10.63 -2.56
CA ASP A 233 14.88 -11.35 -1.56
C ASP A 233 13.99 -11.69 -0.35
N LEU A 234 14.04 -12.95 0.08
CA LEU A 234 13.22 -13.49 1.17
C LEU A 234 14.13 -14.15 2.21
N VAL A 235 13.84 -13.91 3.47
CA VAL A 235 14.66 -14.39 4.58
C VAL A 235 13.77 -14.96 5.70
N GLY A 236 14.20 -16.12 6.24
CA GLY A 236 13.60 -16.80 7.39
C GLY A 236 12.36 -17.62 7.03
N LYS A 237 12.41 -18.93 7.26
CA LYS A 237 11.32 -19.90 7.02
C LYS A 237 10.63 -19.70 5.67
N VAL A 238 11.44 -19.69 4.60
CA VAL A 238 10.88 -19.52 3.26
C VAL A 238 10.14 -20.79 2.85
N VAL A 239 8.88 -20.62 2.42
CA VAL A 239 8.08 -21.69 1.81
C VAL A 239 7.64 -21.21 0.44
N VAL A 240 7.90 -21.99 -0.59
CA VAL A 240 7.47 -21.76 -1.97
C VAL A 240 6.47 -22.83 -2.34
N VAL A 241 5.29 -22.42 -2.82
CA VAL A 241 4.28 -23.32 -3.39
C VAL A 241 3.98 -22.83 -4.81
N ARG A 242 4.36 -23.60 -5.82
CA ARG A 242 4.03 -23.30 -7.22
C ARG A 242 2.99 -24.29 -7.71
N LYS A 243 1.85 -23.79 -8.16
CA LYS A 243 0.75 -24.58 -8.72
C LYS A 243 0.62 -24.28 -10.21
N ASP A 244 0.87 -25.29 -11.01
CA ASP A 244 0.53 -25.38 -12.42
C ASP A 244 -0.76 -26.21 -12.56
N LYS A 245 -1.30 -26.33 -13.78
CA LYS A 245 -2.55 -27.07 -14.06
C LYS A 245 -2.55 -28.48 -13.47
N ASP A 246 -1.44 -29.20 -13.60
CA ASP A 246 -1.35 -30.62 -13.29
C ASP A 246 -0.33 -30.96 -12.20
N LYS A 247 0.50 -30.00 -11.75
CA LYS A 247 1.58 -30.23 -10.80
C LYS A 247 1.64 -29.17 -9.73
N THR A 248 2.03 -29.62 -8.54
CA THR A 248 2.37 -28.71 -7.43
C THR A 248 3.82 -28.99 -7.03
N LEU A 249 4.62 -27.94 -7.00
CA LEU A 249 5.96 -27.97 -6.44
C LEU A 249 5.94 -27.24 -5.11
N ASN A 250 6.40 -27.92 -4.07
CA ASN A 250 6.60 -27.35 -2.74
C ASN A 250 8.10 -27.24 -2.47
N ALA A 251 8.57 -26.12 -1.99
CA ALA A 251 9.96 -25.98 -1.57
C ALA A 251 10.08 -25.20 -0.27
N THR A 252 11.09 -25.54 0.52
CA THR A 252 11.45 -24.80 1.74
C THR A 252 12.92 -24.45 1.74
N SER A 253 13.28 -23.34 2.39
CA SER A 253 14.67 -22.93 2.58
C SER A 253 14.77 -21.86 3.68
N THR A 254 15.99 -21.46 4.05
CA THR A 254 16.21 -20.34 4.98
C THR A 254 16.23 -18.99 4.27
N LYS A 255 16.59 -18.98 2.98
CA LYS A 255 16.60 -17.79 2.12
C LYS A 255 16.14 -18.14 0.72
N ALA A 256 15.48 -17.23 0.04
CA ALA A 256 15.21 -17.35 -1.38
C ALA A 256 15.39 -16.00 -2.08
N LYS A 257 15.71 -16.09 -3.38
CA LYS A 257 15.71 -14.95 -4.30
C LYS A 257 14.85 -15.31 -5.51
N ILE A 258 13.82 -14.52 -5.75
CA ILE A 258 12.95 -14.65 -6.92
C ILE A 258 13.39 -13.60 -7.93
N LYS A 259 13.71 -14.01 -9.14
CA LYS A 259 14.05 -13.17 -10.29
C LYS A 259 12.97 -13.36 -11.34
N ASN A 260 11.92 -12.59 -11.26
CA ASN A 260 10.72 -12.81 -12.07
C ASN A 260 11.01 -12.68 -13.57
N LYS A 261 11.78 -11.66 -13.97
CA LYS A 261 12.20 -11.45 -15.38
C LYS A 261 13.03 -12.60 -15.94
N ASP A 262 13.81 -13.26 -15.08
CA ASP A 262 14.70 -14.37 -15.47
C ASP A 262 14.01 -15.73 -15.35
N ASN A 263 12.78 -15.77 -14.85
CA ASN A 263 12.05 -17.00 -14.53
C ASN A 263 12.83 -17.91 -13.57
N MET A 264 13.48 -17.34 -12.55
CA MET A 264 14.36 -18.08 -11.64
C MET A 264 13.93 -17.91 -10.19
N ILE A 265 13.93 -19.03 -9.46
CA ILE A 265 13.84 -19.07 -8.00
C ILE A 265 15.11 -19.71 -7.47
N GLU A 266 15.90 -18.96 -6.72
CA GLU A 266 17.12 -19.43 -6.07
C GLU A 266 16.81 -19.68 -4.60
N LEU A 267 17.05 -20.89 -4.11
CA LEU A 267 16.85 -21.34 -2.73
C LEU A 267 18.21 -21.60 -2.08
N ARG A 268 18.38 -21.16 -0.84
CA ARG A 268 19.64 -21.27 -0.11
C ARG A 268 19.39 -21.64 1.35
N GLY A 269 20.18 -22.63 1.81
CA GLY A 269 20.21 -23.15 3.17
C GLY A 269 19.05 -24.08 3.51
N ASN A 270 19.37 -25.33 3.85
CA ASN A 270 18.43 -26.39 4.22
C ASN A 270 17.28 -26.50 3.20
N VAL A 271 17.64 -26.62 1.93
CA VAL A 271 16.66 -26.68 0.86
C VAL A 271 16.01 -28.05 0.83
N VAL A 272 14.67 -28.06 0.78
CA VAL A 272 13.86 -29.25 0.50
C VAL A 272 12.92 -28.89 -0.65
N VAL A 273 12.89 -29.69 -1.70
CA VAL A 273 11.97 -29.56 -2.84
C VAL A 273 11.19 -30.84 -3.02
N ASP A 274 9.87 -30.75 -3.03
CA ASP A 274 8.94 -31.85 -3.26
C ASP A 274 8.08 -31.51 -4.49
N ASP A 275 8.22 -32.31 -5.55
CA ASP A 275 7.46 -32.18 -6.79
C ASP A 275 6.29 -33.17 -6.90
N GLY A 276 6.01 -33.91 -5.83
CA GLY A 276 4.99 -34.96 -5.75
C GLY A 276 5.51 -36.36 -6.15
N GLU A 277 6.55 -36.44 -6.95
CA GLU A 277 7.18 -37.70 -7.40
C GLU A 277 8.49 -37.98 -6.65
N SER A 278 9.21 -36.92 -6.26
CA SER A 278 10.48 -37.02 -5.53
C SER A 278 10.59 -35.92 -4.47
N VAL A 279 11.43 -36.17 -3.48
CA VAL A 279 11.88 -35.18 -2.50
C VAL A 279 13.38 -35.00 -2.67
N ILE A 280 13.81 -33.79 -2.93
CA ILE A 280 15.22 -33.41 -3.12
C ILE A 280 15.62 -32.53 -1.93
N THR A 281 16.69 -32.92 -1.23
CA THR A 281 17.33 -32.09 -0.21
C THR A 281 18.70 -31.62 -0.70
N SER A 282 19.12 -30.42 -0.35
CA SER A 282 20.39 -29.84 -0.75
C SER A 282 20.74 -28.60 0.08
N ASP A 283 21.98 -28.11 -0.04
CA ASP A 283 22.33 -26.80 0.53
C ASP A 283 21.77 -25.66 -0.29
N GLU A 284 21.72 -25.82 -1.61
CA GLU A 284 21.24 -24.84 -2.58
C GLU A 284 20.43 -25.50 -3.70
N ALA A 285 19.44 -24.78 -4.20
CA ALA A 285 18.74 -25.15 -5.43
C ALA A 285 18.36 -23.91 -6.25
N ASP A 286 18.48 -24.08 -7.58
CA ASP A 286 18.00 -23.09 -8.55
C ASP A 286 16.91 -23.75 -9.40
N TYR A 287 15.73 -23.14 -9.38
CA TYR A 287 14.58 -23.62 -10.14
C TYR A 287 14.21 -22.63 -11.24
N ASN A 288 14.22 -23.12 -12.49
CA ASN A 288 13.76 -22.32 -13.62
C ASN A 288 12.26 -22.56 -13.85
N THR A 289 11.43 -21.54 -13.61
CA THR A 289 9.97 -21.64 -13.65
C THR A 289 9.42 -21.82 -15.06
N LYS A 290 10.16 -21.44 -16.11
CA LYS A 290 9.75 -21.57 -17.51
C LYS A 290 10.04 -22.97 -18.07
N THR A 291 11.19 -23.56 -17.67
CA THR A 291 11.62 -24.86 -18.20
C THR A 291 11.36 -26.02 -17.24
N ASN A 292 10.86 -25.72 -16.03
CA ASN A 292 10.64 -26.67 -14.94
C ASN A 292 11.91 -27.47 -14.55
N LYS A 293 13.09 -26.85 -14.76
CA LYS A 293 14.37 -27.50 -14.44
C LYS A 293 14.84 -27.05 -13.05
N LEU A 294 15.16 -28.05 -12.21
CA LEU A 294 15.79 -27.85 -10.91
C LEU A 294 17.28 -28.25 -11.00
N LYS A 295 18.16 -27.41 -10.44
CA LYS A 295 19.57 -27.69 -10.25
C LYS A 295 19.91 -27.59 -8.78
N ALA A 296 20.16 -28.70 -8.11
CA ALA A 296 20.57 -28.78 -6.71
C ALA A 296 22.10 -28.85 -6.58
N ARG A 297 22.63 -28.28 -5.49
CA ARG A 297 24.06 -28.25 -5.16
C ARG A 297 24.29 -28.38 -3.66
N GLY A 298 25.40 -29.00 -3.29
CA GLY A 298 25.81 -29.22 -1.90
C GLY A 298 24.92 -30.23 -1.18
N ASN A 299 25.52 -31.30 -0.63
CA ASN A 299 24.84 -32.34 0.15
C ASN A 299 23.52 -32.84 -0.46
N VAL A 300 23.55 -33.13 -1.78
CA VAL A 300 22.33 -33.47 -2.53
C VAL A 300 21.92 -34.90 -2.23
N PHE A 301 20.66 -35.06 -1.78
CA PHE A 301 20.02 -36.35 -1.64
C PHE A 301 18.65 -36.30 -2.37
N VAL A 302 18.29 -37.42 -3.03
CA VAL A 302 17.05 -37.56 -3.79
C VAL A 302 16.34 -38.83 -3.33
N ASP A 303 15.11 -38.64 -2.84
CA ASP A 303 14.21 -39.73 -2.45
C ASP A 303 13.03 -39.81 -3.42
N TYR A 304 12.84 -40.96 -4.08
CA TYR A 304 11.75 -41.19 -5.01
C TYR A 304 10.54 -41.81 -4.30
N LYS A 305 9.38 -41.21 -4.42
CA LYS A 305 8.10 -41.76 -3.89
C LYS A 305 7.65 -42.90 -4.81
N VAL A 306 7.90 -44.13 -4.42
CA VAL A 306 7.41 -45.30 -5.15
C VAL A 306 5.93 -45.46 -4.91
N ASN A 307 5.10 -45.27 -5.96
CA ASN A 307 3.67 -45.59 -5.89
C ASN A 307 3.52 -47.12 -5.82
N GLU A 308 3.16 -47.70 -4.69
CA GLU A 308 2.95 -49.13 -4.48
C GLU A 308 2.05 -49.79 -5.52
N LYS A 309 1.08 -49.06 -6.11
CA LYS A 309 0.22 -49.55 -7.19
C LYS A 309 0.93 -49.80 -8.51
N LYS A 310 2.10 -49.19 -8.78
CA LYS A 310 2.92 -49.49 -9.97
C LYS A 310 4.00 -50.52 -9.69
N SER A 311 4.36 -50.83 -8.45
CA SER A 311 5.41 -51.76 -8.08
C SER A 311 5.02 -53.22 -8.30
N VAL A 312 3.72 -53.56 -8.18
CA VAL A 312 3.27 -54.96 -8.37
C VAL A 312 3.39 -55.39 -9.82
N THR A 313 3.26 -54.49 -10.80
CA THR A 313 3.42 -54.84 -12.24
C THR A 313 4.88 -54.90 -12.70
N ASN A 314 5.75 -54.12 -12.06
CA ASN A 314 7.19 -54.10 -12.44
C ASN A 314 8.04 -55.12 -11.70
N ALA A 315 7.64 -55.54 -10.49
CA ALA A 315 8.37 -56.61 -9.74
C ALA A 315 8.40 -57.94 -10.52
N ASN A 316 7.31 -58.27 -11.24
CA ASN A 316 7.27 -59.46 -12.06
C ASN A 316 8.10 -59.37 -13.32
N GLN A 317 8.38 -58.19 -13.86
CA GLN A 317 9.27 -58.00 -15.01
C GLN A 317 10.75 -57.95 -14.61
N ILE A 318 11.08 -57.43 -13.45
CA ILE A 318 12.47 -57.39 -12.93
C ILE A 318 12.92 -58.81 -12.57
N ASN A 319 12.08 -59.60 -11.91
CA ASN A 319 12.39 -60.99 -11.60
C ASN A 319 12.57 -61.89 -12.84
N SER A 320 11.89 -61.60 -13.97
CA SER A 320 12.11 -62.31 -15.22
C SER A 320 13.43 -61.92 -15.93
N GLY A 321 13.96 -60.71 -15.67
CA GLY A 321 15.25 -60.24 -16.20
C GLY A 321 16.46 -60.79 -15.45
N TYR A 322 16.38 -60.89 -14.12
CA TYR A 322 17.45 -61.39 -13.27
C TYR A 322 17.73 -62.88 -13.45
N ASN A 323 16.69 -63.68 -13.70
CA ASN A 323 16.86 -65.10 -13.97
C ASN A 323 17.46 -65.43 -15.35
N LYS A 324 17.59 -64.43 -16.26
CA LYS A 324 18.25 -64.60 -17.55
C LYS A 324 19.74 -64.26 -17.54
N ILE A 325 20.20 -63.53 -16.54
CA ILE A 325 21.64 -63.12 -16.42
C ILE A 325 22.47 -64.14 -15.64
N LEU A 326 21.83 -64.98 -14.79
CA LEU A 326 22.53 -66.00 -14.00
C LEU A 326 22.63 -67.39 -14.70
N LYS A 327 22.24 -67.48 -16.00
CA LYS A 327 22.38 -68.71 -16.81
C LYS A 327 23.25 -68.55 -18.05
N LYS A 328 24.28 -67.69 -17.94
CA LYS A 328 25.38 -67.68 -18.93
C LYS A 328 26.75 -67.81 -18.24
#